data_77c6d25c5fe1b10d4276a7503c390f1e
#
_entry.id   77c6d25c5fe1b10d4276a7503c390f1e
#
_cell.length_a   1.000
_cell.length_b   1.000
_cell.length_c   1.000
_cell.angle_alpha   90.00
_cell.angle_beta   90.00
_cell.angle_gamma   90.00
#
_symmetry.space_group_name_H-M   'P 1'
#
loop_
_entity.id
_entity.type
_entity.pdbx_description
1 polymer ?
#
loop_
_entity_poly.entity_id
_entity_poly.type
_entity_poly.pdbx_seq_one_letter_code
_entity_poly.pdbx_strand_id
1 'polypeptide(L)'
;MHMEEILIILGTVFTLSLPLLAAWLLDRWLGDPAWLPHPVVAFGKMISFFEHLLNKGQNRKLKGALAAIVLVLVIYFVASYLFRWVASSSPGGFLTLQILAIFFCLAGTTLVREVRMVFEAVDRSLEEGRKQVARIVGRDTSELSAQEVSTAALETLAENLSDGVIAPLFWYMLLGVPGMLAYKMVNTL
;
A
#
# COMPACT_ATOMS: atom_id res chain seq x y z
N MET A 1 -9.19 24.05 -28.88
CA MET A 1 -9.68 23.37 -27.69
C MET A 1 -10.81 24.21 -27.15
N HIS A 2 -12.04 23.69 -27.13
CA HIS A 2 -13.22 24.44 -26.70
C HIS A 2 -13.19 24.65 -25.17
N MET A 3 -13.75 25.77 -24.70
CA MET A 3 -13.80 26.13 -23.26
C MET A 3 -14.38 25.00 -22.40
N GLU A 4 -15.39 24.30 -22.91
CA GLU A 4 -16.02 23.16 -22.24
C GLU A 4 -15.05 21.98 -22.03
N GLU A 5 -14.22 21.68 -23.04
CA GLU A 5 -13.20 20.62 -22.91
C GLU A 5 -12.17 20.96 -21.83
N ILE A 6 -11.75 22.23 -21.75
CA ILE A 6 -10.83 22.70 -20.70
C ILE A 6 -11.47 22.54 -19.32
N LEU A 7 -12.72 22.93 -19.16
CA LEU A 7 -13.44 22.82 -17.87
C LEU A 7 -13.62 21.36 -17.43
N ILE A 8 -13.92 20.46 -18.39
CA ILE A 8 -14.02 19.03 -18.11
C ILE A 8 -12.67 18.47 -17.65
N ILE A 9 -11.59 18.79 -18.36
CA ILE A 9 -10.23 18.36 -18.00
C ILE A 9 -9.85 18.88 -16.61
N LEU A 10 -10.04 20.17 -16.35
CA LEU A 10 -9.74 20.76 -15.05
C LEU A 10 -10.57 20.16 -13.92
N GLY A 11 -11.87 19.91 -14.15
CA GLY A 11 -12.73 19.23 -13.20
C GLY A 11 -12.27 17.81 -12.91
N THR A 12 -11.89 17.06 -13.94
CA THR A 12 -11.37 15.68 -13.80
C THR A 12 -10.05 15.68 -13.04
N VAL A 13 -9.11 16.54 -13.39
CA VAL A 13 -7.83 16.66 -12.67
C VAL A 13 -8.07 17.01 -11.21
N PHE A 14 -8.96 17.96 -10.91
CA PHE A 14 -9.27 18.35 -9.55
C PHE A 14 -9.88 17.21 -8.73
N THR A 15 -10.85 16.48 -9.29
CA THR A 15 -11.51 15.35 -8.61
C THR A 15 -10.57 14.18 -8.34
N LEU A 16 -9.54 13.98 -9.16
CA LEU A 16 -8.53 12.94 -8.94
C LEU A 16 -7.42 13.41 -7.98
N SER A 17 -7.00 14.67 -8.07
CA SER A 17 -5.86 15.15 -7.29
C SER A 17 -6.23 15.53 -5.85
N LEU A 18 -7.43 16.03 -5.61
CA LEU A 18 -7.85 16.48 -4.27
C LEU A 18 -7.80 15.35 -3.21
N PRO A 19 -8.43 14.18 -3.42
CA PRO A 19 -8.35 13.08 -2.44
C PRO A 19 -6.94 12.55 -2.28
N LEU A 20 -6.13 12.56 -3.34
CA LEU A 20 -4.74 12.13 -3.31
C LEU A 20 -3.88 13.05 -2.43
N LEU A 21 -3.99 14.37 -2.64
CA LEU A 21 -3.26 15.36 -1.85
C LEU A 21 -3.68 15.32 -0.38
N ALA A 22 -4.98 15.20 -0.09
CA ALA A 22 -5.48 15.09 1.26
C ALA A 22 -4.98 13.81 1.96
N ALA A 23 -5.00 12.68 1.26
CA ALA A 23 -4.48 11.41 1.78
C ALA A 23 -2.96 11.47 2.01
N TRP A 24 -2.20 12.10 1.10
CA TRP A 24 -0.76 12.31 1.28
C TRP A 24 -0.44 13.20 2.48
N LEU A 25 -1.22 14.26 2.70
CA LEU A 25 -1.07 15.11 3.89
C LEU A 25 -1.38 14.34 5.18
N LEU A 26 -2.42 13.48 5.16
CA LEU A 26 -2.72 12.59 6.30
C LEU A 26 -1.57 11.62 6.56
N ASP A 27 -1.01 10.97 5.53
CA ASP A 27 0.16 10.10 5.68
C ASP A 27 1.36 10.87 6.24
N ARG A 28 1.57 12.10 5.77
CA ARG A 28 2.66 12.96 6.25
C ARG A 28 2.54 13.34 7.73
N TRP A 29 1.32 13.46 8.25
CA TRP A 29 1.08 13.88 9.64
C TRP A 29 0.92 12.69 10.60
N LEU A 30 0.19 11.68 10.20
CA LEU A 30 -0.14 10.52 11.04
C LEU A 30 0.84 9.36 10.84
N GLY A 31 1.41 9.22 9.65
CA GLY A 31 2.09 8.00 9.26
C GLY A 31 1.12 6.82 9.28
N ASP A 32 1.62 5.64 9.65
CA ASP A 32 0.84 4.42 9.80
C ASP A 32 0.85 3.99 11.29
N PRO A 33 -0.06 4.54 12.12
CA PRO A 33 -0.02 4.28 13.55
C PRO A 33 -0.50 2.85 13.85
N ALA A 34 0.26 2.13 14.68
CA ALA A 34 0.02 0.72 15.01
C ALA A 34 -1.36 0.45 15.67
N TRP A 35 -2.01 1.46 16.23
CA TRP A 35 -3.34 1.35 16.83
C TRP A 35 -4.48 1.39 15.80
N LEU A 36 -4.20 1.85 14.58
CA LEU A 36 -5.22 2.00 13.55
C LEU A 36 -5.42 0.66 12.82
N PRO A 37 -6.67 0.14 12.75
CA PRO A 37 -6.96 -1.07 12.00
C PRO A 37 -6.60 -0.90 10.52
N HIS A 38 -5.59 -1.64 10.06
CA HIS A 38 -5.13 -1.52 8.68
C HIS A 38 -5.83 -2.55 7.77
N PRO A 39 -6.37 -2.15 6.60
CA PRO A 39 -7.04 -3.07 5.66
C PRO A 39 -6.17 -4.26 5.24
N VAL A 40 -4.84 -4.09 5.16
CA VAL A 40 -3.89 -5.16 4.86
C VAL A 40 -3.97 -6.32 5.86
N VAL A 41 -4.28 -6.04 7.13
CA VAL A 41 -4.49 -7.10 8.14
C VAL A 41 -5.72 -7.95 7.79
N ALA A 42 -6.79 -7.31 7.29
CA ALA A 42 -7.96 -8.03 6.82
C ALA A 42 -7.63 -8.86 5.57
N PHE A 43 -6.84 -8.32 4.63
CA PHE A 43 -6.37 -9.04 3.46
C PHE A 43 -5.54 -10.25 3.86
N GLY A 44 -4.56 -10.09 4.78
CA GLY A 44 -3.76 -11.21 5.30
C GLY A 44 -4.61 -12.31 5.93
N LYS A 45 -5.65 -11.95 6.71
CA LYS A 45 -6.60 -12.93 7.27
C LYS A 45 -7.39 -13.67 6.19
N MET A 46 -7.84 -12.98 5.15
CA MET A 46 -8.52 -13.61 4.01
C MET A 46 -7.60 -14.58 3.27
N ILE A 47 -6.37 -14.17 2.99
CA ILE A 47 -5.36 -15.02 2.34
C ILE A 47 -5.09 -16.27 3.19
N SER A 48 -4.82 -16.11 4.47
CA SER A 48 -4.57 -17.22 5.40
C SER A 48 -5.75 -18.18 5.49
N PHE A 49 -6.99 -17.68 5.51
CA PHE A 49 -8.18 -18.53 5.47
C PHE A 49 -8.23 -19.41 4.22
N PHE A 50 -8.03 -18.82 3.04
CA PHE A 50 -8.03 -19.59 1.79
C PHE A 50 -6.82 -20.53 1.68
N GLU A 51 -5.65 -20.12 2.17
CA GLU A 51 -4.48 -20.99 2.25
C GLU A 51 -4.77 -22.24 3.07
N HIS A 52 -5.27 -22.10 4.29
CA HIS A 52 -5.62 -23.25 5.15
C HIS A 52 -6.68 -24.16 4.55
N LEU A 53 -7.62 -23.58 3.79
CA LEU A 53 -8.68 -24.33 3.13
C LEU A 53 -8.20 -25.11 1.91
N LEU A 54 -7.37 -24.46 1.06
CA LEU A 54 -7.04 -24.96 -0.29
C LEU A 54 -5.67 -25.65 -0.38
N ASN A 55 -4.75 -25.36 0.55
CA ASN A 55 -3.39 -25.92 0.55
C ASN A 55 -3.38 -27.40 1.02
N LYS A 56 -4.32 -28.21 0.51
CA LYS A 56 -4.49 -29.64 0.83
C LYS A 56 -4.67 -30.47 -0.44
N GLY A 57 -4.15 -31.71 -0.39
CA GLY A 57 -4.30 -32.66 -1.49
C GLY A 57 -3.54 -32.30 -2.77
N GLN A 58 -4.10 -32.67 -3.91
CA GLN A 58 -3.48 -32.43 -5.23
C GLN A 58 -3.79 -31.02 -5.77
N ASN A 59 -2.99 -30.58 -6.76
CA ASN A 59 -3.15 -29.33 -7.51
C ASN A 59 -3.09 -28.05 -6.65
N ARG A 60 -2.28 -28.04 -5.58
CA ARG A 60 -2.16 -26.90 -4.65
C ARG A 60 -1.83 -25.60 -5.34
N LYS A 61 -0.89 -25.62 -6.32
CA LYS A 61 -0.51 -24.42 -7.10
C LYS A 61 -1.70 -23.85 -7.87
N LEU A 62 -2.49 -24.69 -8.54
CA LEU A 62 -3.65 -24.25 -9.29
C LEU A 62 -4.74 -23.67 -8.36
N LYS A 63 -5.01 -24.33 -7.25
CA LYS A 63 -5.96 -23.86 -6.24
C LYS A 63 -5.53 -22.50 -5.66
N GLY A 64 -4.23 -22.33 -5.34
CA GLY A 64 -3.67 -21.08 -4.86
C GLY A 64 -3.78 -19.96 -5.90
N ALA A 65 -3.44 -20.24 -7.16
CA ALA A 65 -3.57 -19.26 -8.24
C ALA A 65 -5.02 -18.81 -8.46
N LEU A 66 -5.97 -19.76 -8.45
CA LEU A 66 -7.40 -19.44 -8.57
C LEU A 66 -7.89 -18.62 -7.37
N ALA A 67 -7.48 -18.98 -6.15
CA ALA A 67 -7.83 -18.21 -4.95
C ALA A 67 -7.29 -16.78 -5.01
N ALA A 68 -6.04 -16.59 -5.43
CA ALA A 68 -5.43 -15.28 -5.59
C ALA A 68 -6.22 -14.42 -6.60
N ILE A 69 -6.53 -14.97 -7.77
CA ILE A 69 -7.34 -14.27 -8.79
C ILE A 69 -8.72 -13.89 -8.22
N VAL A 70 -9.40 -14.83 -7.58
CA VAL A 70 -10.72 -14.59 -6.99
C VAL A 70 -10.66 -13.49 -5.92
N LEU A 71 -9.67 -13.53 -5.02
CA LEU A 71 -9.51 -12.51 -3.98
C LEU A 71 -9.30 -11.12 -4.58
N VAL A 72 -8.42 -10.97 -5.57
CA VAL A 72 -8.18 -9.70 -6.25
C VAL A 72 -9.44 -9.17 -6.92
N LEU A 73 -10.17 -10.02 -7.65
CA LEU A 73 -11.43 -9.65 -8.30
C LEU A 73 -12.51 -9.27 -7.28
N VAL A 74 -12.65 -10.03 -6.20
CA VAL A 74 -13.62 -9.73 -5.12
C VAL A 74 -13.34 -8.36 -4.52
N ILE A 75 -12.08 -8.07 -4.17
CA ILE A 75 -11.71 -6.75 -3.62
C ILE A 75 -12.04 -5.64 -4.62
N TYR A 76 -11.68 -5.82 -5.89
CA TYR A 76 -11.97 -4.82 -6.93
C TYR A 76 -13.46 -4.55 -7.09
N PHE A 77 -14.29 -5.59 -7.23
CA PHE A 77 -15.72 -5.42 -7.46
C PHE A 77 -16.48 -4.96 -6.23
N VAL A 78 -16.13 -5.46 -5.04
CA VAL A 78 -16.72 -5.00 -3.77
C VAL A 78 -16.40 -3.54 -3.53
N ALA A 79 -15.14 -3.13 -3.71
CA ALA A 79 -14.74 -1.73 -3.61
C ALA A 79 -15.48 -0.88 -4.65
N SER A 80 -15.50 -1.30 -5.93
CA SER A 80 -16.20 -0.59 -7.00
C SER A 80 -17.69 -0.38 -6.69
N TYR A 81 -18.35 -1.40 -6.16
CA TYR A 81 -19.76 -1.31 -5.76
C TYR A 81 -19.93 -0.32 -4.60
N LEU A 82 -19.13 -0.46 -3.53
CA LEU A 82 -19.17 0.40 -2.35
C LEU A 82 -18.96 1.87 -2.73
N PHE A 83 -17.93 2.17 -3.52
CA PHE A 83 -17.62 3.54 -3.94
C PHE A 83 -18.74 4.14 -4.80
N ARG A 84 -19.36 3.37 -5.71
CA ARG A 84 -20.51 3.83 -6.50
C ARG A 84 -21.72 4.09 -5.62
N TRP A 85 -22.00 3.21 -4.66
CA TRP A 85 -23.12 3.36 -3.74
C TRP A 85 -22.98 4.59 -2.86
N VAL A 86 -21.77 4.83 -2.29
CA VAL A 86 -21.51 6.03 -1.49
C VAL A 86 -21.58 7.30 -2.35
N ALA A 87 -21.05 7.26 -3.58
CA ALA A 87 -21.12 8.40 -4.50
C ALA A 87 -22.55 8.82 -4.82
N SER A 88 -23.47 7.84 -4.97
CA SER A 88 -24.89 8.15 -5.21
C SER A 88 -25.63 8.68 -3.99
N SER A 89 -25.13 8.41 -2.78
CA SER A 89 -25.80 8.76 -1.53
C SER A 89 -25.26 10.04 -0.88
N SER A 90 -23.96 10.28 -0.97
CA SER A 90 -23.30 11.41 -0.29
C SER A 90 -21.97 11.80 -0.97
N PRO A 91 -21.92 12.94 -1.66
CA PRO A 91 -20.66 13.43 -2.26
C PRO A 91 -19.53 13.65 -1.23
N GLY A 92 -19.85 14.19 -0.06
CA GLY A 92 -18.89 14.35 1.04
C GLY A 92 -18.40 13.01 1.60
N GLY A 93 -19.32 12.05 1.78
CA GLY A 93 -18.97 10.69 2.19
C GLY A 93 -18.07 9.97 1.17
N PHE A 94 -18.33 10.18 -0.11
CA PHE A 94 -17.50 9.64 -1.20
C PHE A 94 -16.06 10.18 -1.13
N LEU A 95 -15.90 11.50 -0.99
CA LEU A 95 -14.58 12.13 -0.86
C LEU A 95 -13.83 11.62 0.37
N THR A 96 -14.51 11.55 1.52
CA THR A 96 -13.91 11.04 2.76
C THR A 96 -13.46 9.58 2.62
N LEU A 97 -14.30 8.73 2.03
CA LEU A 97 -13.97 7.33 1.80
C LEU A 97 -12.77 7.17 0.84
N GLN A 98 -12.69 8.00 -0.21
CA GLN A 98 -11.53 8.03 -1.11
C GLN A 98 -10.25 8.40 -0.36
N ILE A 99 -10.28 9.49 0.42
CA ILE A 99 -9.11 9.95 1.18
C ILE A 99 -8.61 8.85 2.13
N LEU A 100 -9.51 8.23 2.89
CA LEU A 100 -9.15 7.16 3.82
C LEU A 100 -8.59 5.92 3.10
N ALA A 101 -9.21 5.50 2.00
CA ALA A 101 -8.75 4.34 1.25
C ALA A 101 -7.37 4.58 0.61
N ILE A 102 -7.13 5.78 0.06
CA ILE A 102 -5.82 6.15 -0.49
C ILE A 102 -4.79 6.22 0.63
N PHE A 103 -5.11 6.85 1.77
CA PHE A 103 -4.24 6.92 2.94
C PHE A 103 -3.75 5.52 3.38
N PHE A 104 -4.65 4.54 3.49
CA PHE A 104 -4.28 3.17 3.85
C PHE A 104 -3.51 2.41 2.75
N CYS A 105 -3.53 2.87 1.52
CA CYS A 105 -2.76 2.26 0.44
C CYS A 105 -1.35 2.84 0.33
N LEU A 106 -1.11 4.05 0.83
CA LEU A 106 0.21 4.70 0.83
C LEU A 106 0.96 4.41 2.13
N ALA A 107 2.26 4.23 2.04
CA ALA A 107 3.12 3.92 3.18
C ALA A 107 4.40 4.79 3.18
N GLY A 108 4.33 6.01 2.63
CA GLY A 108 5.50 6.85 2.39
C GLY A 108 6.20 7.32 3.66
N THR A 109 5.43 7.85 4.61
CA THR A 109 5.98 8.43 5.85
C THR A 109 6.60 7.37 6.74
N THR A 110 5.94 6.23 6.92
CA THR A 110 6.48 5.12 7.73
C THR A 110 7.75 4.54 7.12
N LEU A 111 7.79 4.38 5.79
CA LEU A 111 8.97 3.90 5.07
C LEU A 111 10.19 4.83 5.29
N VAL A 112 10.01 6.13 5.08
CA VAL A 112 11.09 7.11 5.29
C VAL A 112 11.58 7.11 6.74
N ARG A 113 10.67 7.00 7.71
CA ARG A 113 11.00 6.95 9.13
C ARG A 113 11.80 5.70 9.47
N GLU A 114 11.39 4.52 9.03
CA GLU A 114 12.10 3.26 9.33
C GLU A 114 13.54 3.28 8.76
N VAL A 115 13.70 3.74 7.51
CA VAL A 115 15.03 3.84 6.90
C VAL A 115 15.90 4.87 7.61
N ARG A 116 15.35 6.04 7.97
CA ARG A 116 16.07 7.05 8.75
C ARG A 116 16.58 6.48 10.07
N MET A 117 15.76 5.71 10.79
CA MET A 117 16.16 5.07 12.04
C MET A 117 17.33 4.10 11.86
N VAL A 118 17.47 3.45 10.70
CA VAL A 118 18.65 2.60 10.41
C VAL A 118 19.91 3.45 10.33
N PHE A 119 19.89 4.56 9.58
CA PHE A 119 21.05 5.43 9.46
C PHE A 119 21.45 6.03 10.82
N GLU A 120 20.47 6.54 11.58
CA GLU A 120 20.72 7.05 12.93
C GLU A 120 21.26 5.98 13.89
N ALA A 121 20.87 4.72 13.72
CA ALA A 121 21.41 3.61 14.51
C ALA A 121 22.84 3.26 14.10
N VAL A 122 23.16 3.25 12.81
CA VAL A 122 24.52 3.04 12.29
C VAL A 122 25.49 4.12 12.81
N ASP A 123 25.05 5.38 12.86
CA ASP A 123 25.84 6.49 13.38
C ASP A 123 26.18 6.33 14.88
N ARG A 124 25.33 5.64 15.66
CA ARG A 124 25.59 5.35 17.08
C ARG A 124 26.50 4.14 17.25
N SER A 125 26.19 3.03 16.60
CA SER A 125 27.05 1.85 16.57
C SER A 125 26.63 0.87 15.46
N LEU A 126 27.60 0.09 14.96
CA LEU A 126 27.32 -0.95 13.96
C LEU A 126 26.32 -2.00 14.48
N GLU A 127 26.41 -2.35 15.77
CA GLU A 127 25.51 -3.35 16.36
C GLU A 127 24.06 -2.84 16.41
N GLU A 128 23.83 -1.58 16.77
CA GLU A 128 22.49 -0.96 16.71
C GLU A 128 21.99 -0.88 15.29
N GLY A 129 22.84 -0.51 14.32
CA GLY A 129 22.50 -0.49 12.90
C GLY A 129 22.04 -1.86 12.40
N ARG A 130 22.76 -2.95 12.74
CA ARG A 130 22.39 -4.32 12.41
C ARG A 130 21.05 -4.72 13.01
N LYS A 131 20.79 -4.39 14.26
CA LYS A 131 19.50 -4.65 14.94
C LYS A 131 18.35 -3.87 14.29
N GLN A 132 18.59 -2.61 13.92
CA GLN A 132 17.55 -1.79 13.33
C GLN A 132 17.23 -2.22 11.89
N VAL A 133 18.23 -2.52 11.06
CA VAL A 133 18.00 -2.99 9.70
C VAL A 133 17.32 -4.37 9.66
N ALA A 134 17.61 -5.25 10.61
CA ALA A 134 16.95 -6.56 10.73
C ALA A 134 15.41 -6.48 10.86
N ARG A 135 14.89 -5.33 11.28
CA ARG A 135 13.43 -5.11 11.38
C ARG A 135 12.75 -4.90 10.04
N ILE A 136 13.50 -4.51 9.01
CA ILE A 136 12.97 -4.10 7.71
C ILE A 136 13.46 -4.96 6.55
N VAL A 137 14.46 -5.84 6.79
CA VAL A 137 14.97 -6.79 5.79
C VAL A 137 14.67 -8.23 6.20
N GLY A 138 14.45 -9.09 5.20
CA GLY A 138 14.15 -10.51 5.41
C GLY A 138 15.38 -11.42 5.44
N ARG A 139 16.61 -10.88 5.66
CA ARG A 139 17.86 -11.64 5.65
C ARG A 139 18.63 -11.48 6.97
N ASP A 140 19.59 -12.39 7.22
CA ASP A 140 20.51 -12.27 8.36
C ASP A 140 21.37 -10.99 8.20
N THR A 141 21.49 -10.25 9.29
CA THR A 141 22.20 -8.96 9.34
C THR A 141 23.38 -8.99 10.30
N SER A 142 23.65 -10.11 10.97
CA SER A 142 24.64 -10.23 12.04
C SER A 142 26.09 -9.93 11.62
N GLU A 143 26.42 -10.23 10.35
CA GLU A 143 27.77 -10.06 9.81
C GLU A 143 27.93 -8.85 8.88
N LEU A 144 26.86 -8.06 8.65
CA LEU A 144 26.92 -6.93 7.74
C LEU A 144 27.84 -5.82 8.26
N SER A 145 28.70 -5.28 7.42
CA SER A 145 29.45 -4.04 7.65
C SER A 145 28.51 -2.83 7.70
N ALA A 146 28.98 -1.69 8.19
CA ALA A 146 28.18 -0.46 8.23
C ALA A 146 27.68 -0.03 6.85
N GLN A 147 28.51 -0.23 5.82
CA GLN A 147 28.11 0.06 4.43
C GLN A 147 27.04 -0.91 3.91
N GLU A 148 27.15 -2.20 4.21
CA GLU A 148 26.16 -3.19 3.81
C GLU A 148 24.84 -2.99 4.54
N VAL A 149 24.83 -2.57 5.81
CA VAL A 149 23.62 -2.17 6.55
C VAL A 149 22.93 -1.00 5.86
N SER A 150 23.71 0.04 5.50
CA SER A 150 23.17 1.21 4.78
C SER A 150 22.64 0.84 3.39
N THR A 151 23.36 0.00 2.67
CA THR A 151 22.94 -0.51 1.35
C THR A 151 21.64 -1.31 1.48
N ALA A 152 21.54 -2.21 2.45
CA ALA A 152 20.32 -3.00 2.70
C ALA A 152 19.10 -2.11 3.03
N ALA A 153 19.32 -1.03 3.79
CA ALA A 153 18.25 -0.07 4.07
C ALA A 153 17.79 0.68 2.81
N LEU A 154 18.72 1.07 1.92
CA LEU A 154 18.39 1.72 0.64
C LEU A 154 17.72 0.77 -0.35
N GLU A 155 18.15 -0.50 -0.42
CA GLU A 155 17.49 -1.54 -1.22
C GLU A 155 16.04 -1.70 -0.79
N THR A 156 15.81 -1.84 0.52
CA THR A 156 14.46 -1.94 1.10
C THR A 156 13.64 -0.66 0.84
N LEU A 157 14.26 0.51 0.90
CA LEU A 157 13.60 1.76 0.55
C LEU A 157 13.14 1.76 -0.91
N ALA A 158 14.00 1.35 -1.83
CA ALA A 158 13.68 1.34 -3.26
C ALA A 158 12.54 0.33 -3.59
N GLU A 159 12.62 -0.87 -3.01
CA GLU A 159 11.58 -1.90 -3.14
C GLU A 159 10.24 -1.43 -2.60
N ASN A 160 10.22 -0.98 -1.36
CA ASN A 160 8.98 -0.55 -0.72
C ASN A 160 8.44 0.78 -1.27
N LEU A 161 9.29 1.66 -1.84
CA LEU A 161 8.83 2.84 -2.56
C LEU A 161 8.07 2.44 -3.83
N SER A 162 8.58 1.43 -4.55
CA SER A 162 7.87 0.87 -5.70
C SER A 162 6.50 0.32 -5.29
N ASP A 163 6.48 -0.55 -4.27
CA ASP A 163 5.30 -1.32 -3.90
C ASP A 163 4.30 -0.57 -3.01
N GLY A 164 4.81 0.34 -2.19
CA GLY A 164 4.01 1.11 -1.23
C GLY A 164 3.59 2.49 -1.70
N VAL A 165 4.14 3.00 -2.83
CA VAL A 165 3.81 4.33 -3.33
C VAL A 165 3.56 4.33 -4.85
N ILE A 166 4.57 3.94 -5.65
CA ILE A 166 4.52 4.10 -7.11
C ILE A 166 3.44 3.20 -7.72
N ALA A 167 3.45 1.91 -7.42
CA ALA A 167 2.48 0.98 -7.97
C ALA A 167 1.04 1.24 -7.50
N PRO A 168 0.75 1.55 -6.22
CA PRO A 168 -0.56 2.04 -5.81
C PRO A 168 -1.04 3.26 -6.60
N LEU A 169 -0.19 4.27 -6.82
CA LEU A 169 -0.52 5.46 -7.61
C LEU A 169 -0.79 5.14 -9.07
N PHE A 170 0.00 4.24 -9.67
CA PHE A 170 -0.22 3.77 -11.03
C PHE A 170 -1.62 3.12 -11.18
N TRP A 171 -1.98 2.22 -10.26
CA TRP A 171 -3.29 1.57 -10.30
C TRP A 171 -4.44 2.53 -9.96
N TYR A 172 -4.19 3.54 -9.12
CA TYR A 172 -5.13 4.63 -8.91
C TYR A 172 -5.42 5.43 -10.18
N MET A 173 -4.40 5.75 -10.97
CA MET A 173 -4.57 6.48 -12.23
C MET A 173 -5.34 5.67 -13.28
N LEU A 174 -5.17 4.34 -13.32
CA LEU A 174 -5.83 3.49 -14.30
C LEU A 174 -7.26 3.09 -13.91
N LEU A 175 -7.46 2.72 -12.66
CA LEU A 175 -8.69 2.07 -12.18
C LEU A 175 -9.30 2.74 -10.94
N GLY A 176 -8.79 3.90 -10.53
CA GLY A 176 -9.22 4.61 -9.33
C GLY A 176 -8.88 3.85 -8.03
N VAL A 177 -9.55 4.23 -6.93
CA VAL A 177 -9.36 3.60 -5.62
C VAL A 177 -9.63 2.09 -5.62
N PRO A 178 -10.63 1.54 -6.32
CA PRO A 178 -10.81 0.09 -6.41
C PRO A 178 -9.60 -0.64 -7.00
N GLY A 179 -8.95 -0.08 -8.02
CA GLY A 179 -7.72 -0.63 -8.60
C GLY A 179 -6.55 -0.59 -7.64
N MET A 180 -6.40 0.51 -6.90
CA MET A 180 -5.39 0.66 -5.86
C MET A 180 -5.55 -0.38 -4.73
N LEU A 181 -6.78 -0.64 -4.28
CA LEU A 181 -7.09 -1.67 -3.26
C LEU A 181 -6.84 -3.09 -3.80
N ALA A 182 -7.22 -3.36 -5.06
CA ALA A 182 -6.94 -4.63 -5.71
C ALA A 182 -5.43 -4.88 -5.84
N TYR A 183 -4.65 -3.86 -6.21
CA TYR A 183 -3.21 -3.95 -6.20
C TYR A 183 -2.67 -4.24 -4.79
N LYS A 184 -3.20 -3.58 -3.75
CA LYS A 184 -2.79 -3.83 -2.36
C LYS A 184 -3.06 -5.27 -1.93
N MET A 185 -4.13 -5.90 -2.44
CA MET A 185 -4.38 -7.34 -2.26
C MET A 185 -3.29 -8.18 -2.96
N VAL A 186 -2.90 -7.85 -4.19
CA VAL A 186 -1.79 -8.53 -4.90
C VAL A 186 -0.48 -8.42 -4.14
N ASN A 187 -0.15 -7.23 -3.65
CA ASN A 187 1.07 -6.98 -2.89
C ASN A 187 1.09 -7.68 -1.51
N THR A 188 -0.07 -8.13 -1.01
CA THR A 188 -0.20 -8.86 0.27
C THR A 188 -0.16 -10.38 0.07
N LEU A 189 -0.44 -10.89 -1.15
CA LEU A 189 -0.38 -12.31 -1.54
C LEU A 189 1.05 -12.82 -1.63
#